data_32549309eaa3b1ac7e625751fa76d686
#
_entry.id   32549309eaa3b1ac7e625751fa76d686
#
_cell.length_a   1.000
_cell.length_b   1.000
_cell.length_c   1.000
_cell.angle_alpha   90.00
_cell.angle_beta   90.00
_cell.angle_gamma   90.00
#
_symmetry.space_group_name_H-M   'P 1'
#
loop_
_entity.id
_entity.type
_entity.pdbx_description
1 polymer ?
#
loop_
_entity_poly.entity_id
_entity_poly.type
_entity_poly.pdbx_seq_one_letter_code
_entity_poly.pdbx_strand_id
1 'polypeptide(L)'
;TSTGKCILYINERNVSRDVLTSCVDSNKIGIYTYEVARFLKTGRNTIAVWYSPEMGNKGYREDIAVRFYGQYPDDDLFSFASDSTWLCKESNASIDDNGNEIIDGPNYINYWKSDDCSFLDWQLASCTHNQSQIEYSEIAPIHKSEHISHIYDYKLFIDQGDSIICDFGESFSGWVRLTLRNMKKGDIIDVNGLKYTCTGLMDEQACRRFTKSNIEQILITGPEDFGVDKIMKIEGIKIDSYIHYNYIH
;
A
#
# COMPACT_ATOMS: atom_id res chain seq x y z
N THR A 1 8.70 11.76 -5.49
CA THR A 1 9.39 10.78 -6.35
C THR A 1 9.52 9.45 -5.62
N SER A 2 9.51 8.35 -6.33
CA SER A 2 9.66 7.01 -5.76
C SER A 2 10.30 6.06 -6.78
N THR A 3 11.13 5.15 -6.31
CA THR A 3 11.67 4.03 -7.11
C THR A 3 10.83 2.76 -6.98
N GLY A 4 9.80 2.76 -6.15
CA GLY A 4 8.91 1.63 -5.91
C GLY A 4 7.45 2.04 -5.91
N LYS A 5 6.64 1.27 -5.22
CA LYS A 5 5.21 1.52 -5.05
C LYS A 5 4.98 2.39 -3.82
N CYS A 6 4.07 3.35 -3.91
CA CYS A 6 3.81 4.23 -2.79
C CYS A 6 2.34 4.68 -2.72
N ILE A 7 1.93 5.08 -1.53
CA ILE A 7 0.67 5.76 -1.26
C ILE A 7 0.98 6.99 -0.41
N LEU A 8 0.60 8.16 -0.90
CA LEU A 8 0.79 9.44 -0.20
C LEU A 8 -0.46 9.82 0.58
N TYR A 9 -0.26 10.20 1.82
CA TYR A 9 -1.32 10.68 2.71
C TYR A 9 -1.01 12.09 3.22
N ILE A 10 -2.06 12.90 3.33
CA ILE A 10 -2.02 14.17 4.07
C ILE A 10 -3.19 14.18 5.05
N ASN A 11 -2.89 14.36 6.33
CA ASN A 11 -3.90 14.35 7.40
C ASN A 11 -4.82 13.12 7.32
N GLU A 12 -4.23 11.92 7.24
CA GLU A 12 -4.86 10.60 7.14
C GLU A 12 -5.55 10.30 5.78
N ARG A 13 -5.72 11.30 4.92
CA ARG A 13 -6.40 11.15 3.63
C ARG A 13 -5.44 10.74 2.54
N ASN A 14 -5.79 9.70 1.77
CA ASN A 14 -5.07 9.36 0.54
C ASN A 14 -5.23 10.49 -0.48
N VAL A 15 -4.11 11.03 -0.93
CA VAL A 15 -4.05 12.20 -1.81
C VAL A 15 -4.40 11.86 -3.25
N SER A 16 -3.91 10.72 -3.74
CA SER A 16 -4.03 10.32 -5.14
C SER A 16 -5.41 9.80 -5.52
N ARG A 17 -6.21 9.34 -4.55
CA ARG A 17 -7.40 8.49 -4.75
C ARG A 17 -7.12 7.11 -5.35
N ASP A 18 -5.89 6.84 -5.72
CA ASP A 18 -5.45 5.54 -6.19
C ASP A 18 -5.26 4.60 -5.01
N VAL A 19 -5.41 3.31 -5.26
CA VAL A 19 -5.05 2.32 -4.23
C VAL A 19 -3.55 2.16 -4.14
N LEU A 20 -2.84 2.47 -5.23
CA LEU A 20 -1.39 2.37 -5.33
C LEU A 20 -0.87 3.20 -6.51
N THR A 21 0.29 3.81 -6.36
CA THR A 21 1.02 4.49 -7.43
C THR A 21 2.38 3.84 -7.61
N SER A 22 2.77 3.58 -8.85
CA SER A 22 4.06 2.95 -9.18
C SER A 22 4.67 3.51 -10.46
N CYS A 23 5.98 3.36 -10.60
CA CYS A 23 6.65 3.59 -11.87
C CYS A 23 6.31 2.46 -12.87
N VAL A 24 6.25 2.75 -14.16
CA VAL A 24 6.06 1.72 -15.20
C VAL A 24 7.37 0.96 -15.46
N ASP A 25 8.49 1.65 -15.37
CA ASP A 25 9.83 1.08 -15.50
C ASP A 25 10.48 1.01 -14.12
N SER A 26 10.70 -0.20 -13.63
CA SER A 26 11.30 -0.45 -12.31
C SER A 26 12.76 0.05 -12.20
N ASN A 27 13.41 0.36 -13.33
CA ASN A 27 14.77 0.89 -13.36
C ASN A 27 14.79 2.43 -13.32
N LYS A 28 13.64 3.08 -13.21
CA LYS A 28 13.52 4.54 -13.26
C LYS A 28 12.82 5.09 -12.03
N ILE A 29 12.98 6.39 -11.85
CA ILE A 29 12.35 7.15 -10.77
C ILE A 29 11.00 7.66 -11.26
N GLY A 30 9.93 7.30 -10.57
CA GLY A 30 8.61 7.87 -10.79
C GLY A 30 8.49 9.27 -10.18
N ILE A 31 7.91 10.21 -10.91
CA ILE A 31 7.54 11.54 -10.38
C ILE A 31 6.02 11.63 -10.37
N TYR A 32 5.46 11.97 -9.22
CA TYR A 32 4.02 12.12 -9.02
C TYR A 32 3.74 13.49 -8.41
N THR A 33 2.92 14.28 -9.09
CA THR A 33 2.55 15.63 -8.62
C THR A 33 1.05 15.68 -8.36
N TYR A 34 0.69 16.18 -7.17
CA TYR A 34 -0.69 16.26 -6.72
C TYR A 34 -1.03 17.69 -6.26
N GLU A 35 -2.22 18.15 -6.64
CA GLU A 35 -2.82 19.33 -6.03
C GLU A 35 -3.36 18.93 -4.64
N VAL A 36 -2.88 19.60 -3.58
CA VAL A 36 -3.11 19.16 -2.21
C VAL A 36 -3.80 20.18 -1.29
N ALA A 37 -4.13 21.36 -1.78
CA ALA A 37 -4.71 22.43 -0.96
C ALA A 37 -5.95 21.97 -0.16
N ARG A 38 -6.81 21.15 -0.79
CA ARG A 38 -8.03 20.60 -0.17
C ARG A 38 -7.81 19.63 0.99
N PHE A 39 -6.58 19.11 1.16
CA PHE A 39 -6.21 18.19 2.24
C PHE A 39 -5.59 18.90 3.43
N LEU A 40 -5.22 20.17 3.27
CA LEU A 40 -4.56 20.95 4.31
C LEU A 40 -5.60 21.49 5.32
N LYS A 41 -5.14 21.66 6.55
CA LYS A 41 -5.85 22.32 7.64
C LYS A 41 -5.02 23.46 8.22
N THR A 42 -5.66 24.40 8.88
CA THR A 42 -4.94 25.45 9.63
C THR A 42 -4.11 24.80 10.75
N GLY A 43 -2.88 25.26 10.91
CA GLY A 43 -1.96 24.75 11.90
C GLY A 43 -1.13 23.55 11.40
N ARG A 44 -0.93 22.54 12.25
CA ARG A 44 -0.08 21.39 11.94
C ARG A 44 -0.72 20.49 10.89
N ASN A 45 0.06 20.10 9.89
CA ASN A 45 -0.30 19.12 8.88
C ASN A 45 0.69 17.97 8.89
N THR A 46 0.21 16.74 8.70
CA THR A 46 1.03 15.54 8.65
C THR A 46 1.09 15.03 7.21
N ILE A 47 2.29 14.86 6.68
CA ILE A 47 2.55 14.19 5.41
C ILE A 47 3.14 12.82 5.74
N ALA A 48 2.53 11.76 5.24
CA ALA A 48 2.96 10.40 5.46
C ALA A 48 2.94 9.60 4.15
N VAL A 49 3.92 8.71 4.00
CA VAL A 49 4.02 7.85 2.81
C VAL A 49 4.16 6.41 3.24
N TRP A 50 3.33 5.55 2.66
CA TRP A 50 3.53 4.11 2.73
C TRP A 50 4.24 3.66 1.47
N TYR A 51 5.44 3.16 1.63
CA TYR A 51 6.34 2.80 0.54
C TYR A 51 6.68 1.32 0.57
N SER A 52 6.74 0.71 -0.61
CA SER A 52 7.29 -0.63 -0.81
C SER A 52 8.27 -0.59 -1.99
N PRO A 53 9.52 -1.03 -1.81
CA PRO A 53 10.44 -1.18 -2.93
C PRO A 53 9.86 -2.17 -3.95
N GLU A 54 10.19 -2.00 -5.23
CA GLU A 54 9.77 -2.93 -6.25
C GLU A 54 10.62 -4.20 -6.21
N MET A 55 9.98 -5.37 -6.14
CA MET A 55 10.67 -6.64 -6.13
C MET A 55 11.38 -6.91 -7.47
N GLY A 56 12.61 -7.37 -7.40
CA GLY A 56 13.38 -7.82 -8.56
C GLY A 56 14.62 -7.00 -8.87
N ASN A 57 14.78 -5.82 -8.32
CA ASN A 57 15.94 -4.93 -8.52
C ASN A 57 16.93 -5.02 -7.36
N LYS A 58 17.53 -6.19 -7.12
CA LYS A 58 18.69 -6.29 -6.21
C LYS A 58 19.83 -5.42 -6.76
N GLY A 59 19.99 -4.23 -6.18
CA GLY A 59 21.06 -3.28 -6.52
C GLY A 59 20.59 -1.91 -7.00
N TYR A 60 19.30 -1.67 -7.15
CA TYR A 60 18.73 -0.36 -7.44
C TYR A 60 18.35 0.39 -6.16
N ARG A 61 18.31 1.71 -6.28
CA ARG A 61 17.91 2.63 -5.23
C ARG A 61 16.53 2.27 -4.67
N GLU A 62 16.47 2.09 -3.37
CA GLU A 62 15.22 2.01 -2.62
C GLU A 62 14.93 3.38 -2.02
N ASP A 63 14.58 4.35 -2.87
CA ASP A 63 14.48 5.74 -2.48
C ASP A 63 13.07 6.30 -2.63
N ILE A 64 12.69 7.14 -1.70
CA ILE A 64 11.51 7.97 -1.77
C ILE A 64 11.88 9.40 -1.39
N ALA A 65 11.34 10.39 -2.11
CA ALA A 65 11.47 11.78 -1.75
C ALA A 65 10.16 12.53 -1.93
N VAL A 66 9.87 13.43 -1.02
CA VAL A 66 8.67 14.27 -1.03
C VAL A 66 9.09 15.72 -1.11
N ARG A 67 8.42 16.49 -1.99
CA ARG A 67 8.56 17.94 -2.04
C ARG A 67 7.18 18.57 -1.94
N PHE A 68 7.01 19.41 -0.94
CA PHE A 68 5.80 20.21 -0.73
C PHE A 68 6.12 21.66 -1.07
N TYR A 69 5.40 22.23 -2.03
CA TYR A 69 5.64 23.58 -2.51
C TYR A 69 4.32 24.26 -2.87
N GLY A 70 4.34 25.57 -2.91
CA GLY A 70 3.18 26.37 -3.23
C GLY A 70 3.44 27.87 -3.08
N GLN A 71 2.35 28.60 -3.00
CA GLN A 71 2.35 30.05 -2.87
C GLN A 71 1.47 30.45 -1.68
N TYR A 72 1.97 31.37 -0.88
CA TYR A 72 1.19 32.00 0.18
C TYR A 72 0.23 33.06 -0.37
N PRO A 73 -0.77 33.51 0.41
CA PRO A 73 -1.72 34.54 -0.03
C PRO A 73 -1.08 35.90 -0.35
N ASP A 74 0.14 36.17 0.12
CA ASP A 74 0.95 37.35 -0.13
C ASP A 74 1.89 37.22 -1.33
N ASP A 75 1.66 36.20 -2.17
CA ASP A 75 2.43 35.84 -3.36
C ASP A 75 3.83 35.28 -3.10
N ASP A 76 4.29 35.14 -1.88
CA ASP A 76 5.55 34.50 -1.54
C ASP A 76 5.50 32.98 -1.82
N LEU A 77 6.57 32.45 -2.40
CA LEU A 77 6.69 31.04 -2.70
C LEU A 77 7.32 30.28 -1.54
N PHE A 78 6.86 29.06 -1.30
CA PHE A 78 7.50 28.14 -0.35
C PHE A 78 7.84 26.82 -1.00
N SER A 79 8.86 26.14 -0.48
CA SER A 79 9.23 24.77 -0.87
C SER A 79 9.92 24.07 0.29
N PHE A 80 9.37 22.92 0.69
CA PHE A 80 9.93 22.04 1.69
C PHE A 80 10.19 20.67 1.04
N ALA A 81 11.38 20.12 1.27
CA ALA A 81 11.74 18.78 0.80
C ALA A 81 11.92 17.84 2.00
N SER A 82 11.68 16.57 1.77
CA SER A 82 12.05 15.53 2.74
C SER A 82 13.57 15.51 2.91
N ASP A 83 14.02 15.35 4.14
CA ASP A 83 15.41 15.31 4.54
C ASP A 83 15.63 14.31 5.69
N SER A 84 16.83 14.33 6.29
CA SER A 84 17.17 13.46 7.41
C SER A 84 16.42 13.74 8.71
N THR A 85 15.57 14.75 8.77
CA THR A 85 14.71 15.03 9.93
C THR A 85 13.38 14.26 9.85
N TRP A 86 13.07 13.68 8.72
CA TRP A 86 11.89 12.83 8.56
C TRP A 86 12.05 11.54 9.37
N LEU A 87 10.93 11.02 9.82
CA LEU A 87 10.86 9.79 10.60
C LEU A 87 10.40 8.63 9.72
N CYS A 88 11.02 7.48 9.88
CA CYS A 88 10.65 6.26 9.20
C CYS A 88 10.59 5.08 10.16
N LYS A 89 9.77 4.10 9.82
CA LYS A 89 9.64 2.84 10.54
C LYS A 89 9.20 1.75 9.56
N GLU A 90 9.69 0.54 9.76
CA GLU A 90 9.20 -0.62 9.03
C GLU A 90 7.70 -0.83 9.31
N SER A 91 6.94 -1.14 8.25
CA SER A 91 5.53 -1.42 8.38
C SER A 91 5.28 -2.84 8.90
N ASN A 92 4.04 -3.13 9.27
CA ASN A 92 3.61 -4.48 9.62
C ASN A 92 3.35 -5.37 8.39
N ALA A 93 3.70 -4.92 7.20
CA ALA A 93 3.56 -5.66 5.95
C ALA A 93 4.92 -5.84 5.28
N SER A 94 5.18 -7.03 4.78
CA SER A 94 6.36 -7.38 3.99
C SER A 94 5.98 -8.22 2.78
N ILE A 95 6.92 -8.38 1.85
CA ILE A 95 6.76 -9.22 0.66
C ILE A 95 7.87 -10.24 0.68
N ASP A 96 7.53 -11.54 0.54
CA ASP A 96 8.49 -12.62 0.48
C ASP A 96 9.16 -12.73 -0.91
N ASP A 97 10.17 -13.60 -1.03
CA ASP A 97 10.90 -13.82 -2.30
C ASP A 97 10.01 -14.34 -3.44
N ASN A 98 8.83 -14.85 -3.15
CA ASN A 98 7.85 -15.33 -4.13
C ASN A 98 6.81 -14.28 -4.53
N GLY A 99 6.88 -13.08 -3.96
CA GLY A 99 5.91 -12.01 -4.20
C GLY A 99 4.62 -12.13 -3.38
N ASN A 100 4.60 -12.98 -2.37
CA ASN A 100 3.48 -13.08 -1.45
C ASN A 100 3.57 -11.99 -0.38
N GLU A 101 2.43 -11.42 -0.01
CA GLU A 101 2.38 -10.49 1.11
C GLU A 101 2.22 -11.22 2.44
N ILE A 102 2.96 -10.75 3.43
CA ILE A 102 2.85 -11.17 4.83
C ILE A 102 2.44 -9.95 5.63
N ILE A 103 1.30 -10.01 6.29
CA ILE A 103 0.76 -8.91 7.09
C ILE A 103 0.63 -9.36 8.54
N ASP A 104 1.36 -8.69 9.41
CA ASP A 104 1.28 -8.87 10.87
C ASP A 104 0.27 -7.89 11.46
N GLY A 105 -0.99 -8.32 11.60
CA GLY A 105 -2.06 -7.48 12.11
C GLY A 105 -1.79 -6.89 13.49
N PRO A 106 -1.34 -7.67 14.50
CA PRO A 106 -0.99 -7.17 15.83
C PRO A 106 0.04 -6.04 15.86
N ASN A 107 0.94 -5.99 14.88
CA ASN A 107 1.99 -4.97 14.80
C ASN A 107 1.62 -3.78 13.91
N TYR A 108 0.34 -3.62 13.58
CA TYR A 108 -0.13 -2.43 12.88
C TYR A 108 0.15 -1.15 13.68
N ILE A 109 0.77 -0.17 13.04
CA ILE A 109 1.12 1.10 13.67
C ILE A 109 -0.10 2.01 13.63
N ASN A 110 -0.76 2.20 14.77
CA ASN A 110 -1.92 3.08 14.87
C ASN A 110 -1.52 4.55 14.64
N TYR A 111 -2.40 5.30 14.00
CA TYR A 111 -2.28 6.75 13.80
C TYR A 111 -1.03 7.21 13.03
N TRP A 112 -0.30 6.31 12.36
CA TRP A 112 0.95 6.65 11.66
C TRP A 112 0.81 7.76 10.59
N LYS A 113 -0.41 8.05 10.14
CA LYS A 113 -0.76 9.11 9.19
C LYS A 113 -1.27 10.38 9.87
N SER A 114 -1.23 10.44 11.18
CA SER A 114 -1.81 11.50 12.01
C SER A 114 -0.75 12.17 12.88
N ASP A 115 -1.05 13.36 13.37
CA ASP A 115 -0.25 14.05 14.40
C ASP A 115 -0.40 13.44 15.79
N ASP A 116 -1.33 12.50 15.98
CA ASP A 116 -1.49 11.70 17.22
C ASP A 116 -0.57 10.48 17.30
N CYS A 117 0.27 10.23 16.29
CA CYS A 117 1.19 9.11 16.28
C CYS A 117 2.25 9.24 17.38
N SER A 118 2.49 8.13 18.09
CA SER A 118 3.68 8.03 18.95
C SER A 118 4.91 7.70 18.10
N PHE A 119 5.87 8.60 18.06
CA PHE A 119 7.10 8.45 17.28
C PHE A 119 8.28 7.89 18.08
N LEU A 120 8.06 7.35 19.30
CA LEU A 120 9.13 6.92 20.20
C LEU A 120 10.07 5.86 19.59
N ASP A 121 9.51 4.96 18.76
CA ASP A 121 10.25 3.86 18.12
C ASP A 121 10.56 4.12 16.64
N TRP A 122 10.41 5.36 16.21
CA TRP A 122 10.74 5.75 14.84
C TRP A 122 12.19 6.18 14.73
N GLN A 123 12.79 5.94 13.57
CA GLN A 123 14.15 6.31 13.26
C GLN A 123 14.16 7.51 12.32
N LEU A 124 15.25 8.28 12.38
CA LEU A 124 15.50 9.32 11.39
C LEU A 124 15.79 8.70 10.02
N ALA A 125 15.27 9.32 8.99
CA ALA A 125 15.51 8.89 7.62
C ALA A 125 16.99 9.07 7.24
N SER A 126 17.53 8.12 6.49
CA SER A 126 18.86 8.23 5.90
C SER A 126 18.76 8.95 4.55
N CYS A 127 19.51 10.03 4.38
CA CYS A 127 19.65 10.69 3.08
C CYS A 127 20.72 9.97 2.27
N THR A 128 20.33 9.22 1.25
CA THR A 128 21.24 8.41 0.43
C THR A 128 21.86 9.19 -0.72
N HIS A 129 21.17 10.25 -1.21
CA HIS A 129 21.63 11.05 -2.37
C HIS A 129 21.20 12.51 -2.26
N ASN A 130 22.02 13.40 -2.81
CA ASN A 130 21.61 14.78 -3.06
C ASN A 130 20.62 14.81 -4.23
N GLN A 131 19.45 15.40 -4.04
CA GLN A 131 18.42 15.56 -5.10
C GLN A 131 18.94 16.26 -6.37
N SER A 132 20.02 17.05 -6.25
CA SER A 132 20.70 17.71 -7.38
C SER A 132 21.47 16.77 -8.32
N GLN A 133 21.53 15.47 -8.01
CA GLN A 133 22.29 14.47 -8.78
C GLN A 133 21.41 13.48 -9.55
N ILE A 134 20.07 13.67 -9.55
CA ILE A 134 19.17 12.85 -10.37
C ILE A 134 19.29 13.35 -11.81
N GLU A 135 19.80 12.50 -12.68
CA GLU A 135 19.85 12.80 -14.11
C GLU A 135 18.45 12.66 -14.72
N TYR A 136 18.16 13.53 -15.68
CA TYR A 136 16.88 13.50 -16.41
C TYR A 136 16.58 12.15 -17.06
N SER A 137 17.61 11.44 -17.51
CA SER A 137 17.57 10.09 -18.07
C SER A 137 17.07 9.03 -17.09
N GLU A 138 17.18 9.27 -15.77
CA GLU A 138 16.72 8.37 -14.70
C GLU A 138 15.22 8.53 -14.41
N ILE A 139 14.59 9.59 -14.91
CA ILE A 139 13.17 9.87 -14.66
C ILE A 139 12.30 9.11 -15.64
N ALA A 140 11.27 8.44 -15.13
CA ALA A 140 10.29 7.79 -15.98
C ALA A 140 9.36 8.82 -16.64
N PRO A 141 9.17 8.76 -17.97
CA PRO A 141 8.25 9.67 -18.66
C PRO A 141 6.78 9.38 -18.35
N ILE A 142 6.50 8.22 -17.79
CA ILE A 142 5.15 7.75 -17.48
C ILE A 142 5.11 7.07 -16.12
N HIS A 143 3.96 7.13 -15.47
CA HIS A 143 3.69 6.40 -14.24
C HIS A 143 2.35 5.67 -14.31
N LYS A 144 2.15 4.76 -13.39
CA LYS A 144 0.97 3.92 -13.25
C LYS A 144 0.21 4.30 -11.99
N SER A 145 -1.09 4.50 -12.11
CA SER A 145 -1.97 4.54 -10.96
C SER A 145 -2.95 3.36 -11.01
N GLU A 146 -3.22 2.76 -9.88
CA GLU A 146 -4.05 1.58 -9.74
C GLU A 146 -5.35 1.92 -9.03
N HIS A 147 -6.47 1.48 -9.62
CA HIS A 147 -7.81 1.79 -9.15
C HIS A 147 -8.63 0.51 -8.99
N ILE A 148 -9.51 0.50 -7.99
CA ILE A 148 -10.55 -0.51 -7.89
C ILE A 148 -11.55 -0.23 -9.02
N SER A 149 -11.65 -1.16 -9.98
CA SER A 149 -12.57 -1.04 -11.10
C SER A 149 -13.85 -1.86 -10.91
N HIS A 150 -13.75 -2.97 -10.19
CA HIS A 150 -14.91 -3.82 -9.90
C HIS A 150 -14.73 -4.58 -8.58
N ILE A 151 -15.85 -4.89 -7.93
CA ILE A 151 -15.89 -5.77 -6.75
C ILE A 151 -16.81 -6.93 -7.07
N TYR A 152 -16.28 -8.14 -6.98
CA TYR A 152 -16.96 -9.39 -7.24
C TYR A 152 -17.40 -10.07 -5.95
N ASP A 153 -18.62 -10.57 -5.94
CA ASP A 153 -19.03 -11.60 -5.00
C ASP A 153 -18.68 -12.98 -5.57
N TYR A 154 -18.38 -13.95 -4.70
CA TYR A 154 -18.13 -15.33 -5.15
C TYR A 154 -19.40 -15.98 -5.70
N LYS A 155 -19.23 -16.91 -6.66
CA LYS A 155 -20.31 -17.70 -7.26
C LYS A 155 -20.41 -19.11 -6.65
N LEU A 156 -19.28 -19.67 -6.22
CA LEU A 156 -19.23 -20.99 -5.61
C LEU A 156 -18.36 -20.92 -4.35
N PHE A 157 -18.82 -21.60 -3.32
CA PHE A 157 -18.12 -21.73 -2.04
C PHE A 157 -18.16 -23.20 -1.63
N ILE A 158 -16.99 -23.78 -1.36
CA ILE A 158 -16.84 -25.18 -0.97
C ILE A 158 -16.03 -25.23 0.33
N ASP A 159 -16.67 -25.73 1.37
CA ASP A 159 -16.02 -26.06 2.63
C ASP A 159 -15.48 -27.49 2.56
N GLN A 160 -14.19 -27.68 2.72
CA GLN A 160 -13.51 -28.96 2.71
C GLN A 160 -13.11 -29.42 4.13
N GLY A 161 -13.45 -28.64 5.15
CA GLY A 161 -13.18 -28.88 6.55
C GLY A 161 -11.84 -28.30 7.03
N ASP A 162 -10.75 -28.49 6.30
CA ASP A 162 -9.41 -27.93 6.59
C ASP A 162 -9.07 -26.73 5.69
N SER A 163 -9.86 -26.51 4.66
CA SER A 163 -9.67 -25.45 3.69
C SER A 163 -11.02 -25.04 3.05
N ILE A 164 -11.04 -23.83 2.53
CA ILE A 164 -12.21 -23.27 1.87
C ILE A 164 -11.82 -22.85 0.46
N ILE A 165 -12.54 -23.37 -0.53
CA ILE A 165 -12.40 -22.96 -1.92
C ILE A 165 -13.51 -21.97 -2.24
N CYS A 166 -13.12 -20.85 -2.83
CA CYS A 166 -14.03 -19.83 -3.30
C CYS A 166 -13.75 -19.52 -4.78
N ASP A 167 -14.78 -19.57 -5.61
CA ASP A 167 -14.71 -19.36 -7.05
C ASP A 167 -15.54 -18.12 -7.42
N PHE A 168 -14.96 -17.19 -8.14
CA PHE A 168 -15.62 -15.97 -8.61
C PHE A 168 -16.28 -16.13 -9.98
N GLY A 169 -16.00 -17.25 -10.68
CA GLY A 169 -16.58 -17.62 -11.97
C GLY A 169 -16.10 -16.78 -13.15
N GLU A 170 -15.13 -15.94 -12.92
CA GLU A 170 -14.41 -15.17 -13.94
C GLU A 170 -13.03 -14.78 -13.43
N SER A 171 -12.06 -14.69 -14.35
CA SER A 171 -10.68 -14.36 -14.02
C SER A 171 -10.46 -12.85 -14.02
N PHE A 172 -9.78 -12.33 -13.00
CA PHE A 172 -9.39 -10.93 -12.90
C PHE A 172 -8.04 -10.77 -12.21
N SER A 173 -7.37 -9.65 -12.45
CA SER A 173 -6.16 -9.27 -11.74
C SER A 173 -6.49 -8.35 -10.58
N GLY A 174 -6.02 -8.68 -9.37
CA GLY A 174 -6.35 -7.85 -8.21
C GLY A 174 -6.11 -8.51 -6.86
N TRP A 175 -7.04 -8.27 -5.95
CA TRP A 175 -6.99 -8.70 -4.56
C TRP A 175 -8.20 -9.52 -4.16
N VAL A 176 -8.05 -10.29 -3.08
CA VAL A 176 -9.17 -10.80 -2.28
C VAL A 176 -9.18 -10.04 -0.97
N ARG A 177 -10.34 -9.57 -0.56
CA ARG A 177 -10.60 -9.05 0.77
C ARG A 177 -11.45 -10.05 1.53
N LEU A 178 -10.88 -10.59 2.59
CA LEU A 178 -11.54 -11.50 3.50
C LEU A 178 -11.86 -10.75 4.80
N THR A 179 -13.14 -10.66 5.15
CA THR A 179 -13.59 -10.14 6.44
C THR A 179 -13.78 -11.30 7.39
N LEU A 180 -13.03 -11.31 8.47
CA LEU A 180 -12.98 -12.34 9.49
C LEU A 180 -13.68 -11.88 10.76
N ARG A 181 -14.20 -12.81 11.55
CA ARG A 181 -14.82 -12.57 12.85
C ARG A 181 -14.36 -13.56 13.89
N ASN A 182 -14.14 -13.07 15.13
CA ASN A 182 -13.80 -13.88 16.30
C ASN A 182 -12.55 -14.77 16.09
N MET A 183 -11.58 -14.28 15.33
CA MET A 183 -10.27 -14.92 15.25
C MET A 183 -9.49 -14.69 16.54
N LYS A 184 -8.61 -15.60 16.87
CA LYS A 184 -7.70 -15.42 18.02
C LYS A 184 -6.49 -14.60 17.58
N LYS A 185 -5.98 -13.76 18.49
CA LYS A 185 -4.73 -13.04 18.24
C LYS A 185 -3.60 -14.02 17.95
N GLY A 186 -2.93 -13.83 16.82
CA GLY A 186 -1.81 -14.67 16.39
C GLY A 186 -2.21 -15.82 15.49
N ASP A 187 -3.49 -16.09 15.27
CA ASP A 187 -3.95 -17.02 14.23
C ASP A 187 -3.44 -16.56 12.85
N ILE A 188 -3.01 -17.50 12.02
CA ILE A 188 -2.52 -17.20 10.68
C ILE A 188 -3.51 -17.74 9.65
N ILE A 189 -3.95 -16.84 8.78
CA ILE A 189 -4.80 -17.17 7.63
C ILE A 189 -3.98 -16.99 6.36
N ASP A 190 -4.03 -17.99 5.47
CA ASP A 190 -3.51 -17.85 4.09
C ASP A 190 -4.68 -17.68 3.12
N VAL A 191 -4.67 -16.60 2.36
CA VAL A 191 -5.63 -16.30 1.32
C VAL A 191 -4.90 -16.17 0.01
N ASN A 192 -4.78 -17.27 -0.72
CA ASN A 192 -4.16 -17.29 -2.04
C ASN A 192 -2.76 -16.60 -2.05
N GLY A 193 -1.89 -16.95 -1.09
CA GLY A 193 -0.54 -16.40 -0.93
C GLY A 193 -0.47 -15.06 -0.19
N LEU A 194 -1.56 -14.55 0.37
CA LEU A 194 -1.52 -13.56 1.44
C LEU A 194 -1.48 -14.29 2.78
N LYS A 195 -0.43 -14.14 3.56
CA LYS A 195 -0.38 -14.59 4.95
C LYS A 195 -0.74 -13.44 5.88
N TYR A 196 -1.84 -13.59 6.59
CA TYR A 196 -2.34 -12.59 7.53
C TYR A 196 -2.34 -13.14 8.94
N THR A 197 -1.61 -12.48 9.84
CA THR A 197 -1.67 -12.77 11.29
C THR A 197 -2.77 -11.95 11.91
N CYS A 198 -3.74 -12.62 12.53
CA CYS A 198 -4.93 -12.02 13.10
C CYS A 198 -4.65 -11.17 14.35
N THR A 199 -5.38 -10.08 14.47
CA THR A 199 -5.28 -9.14 15.59
C THR A 199 -5.99 -9.64 16.84
N GLY A 200 -7.01 -10.48 16.67
CA GLY A 200 -7.96 -10.89 17.71
C GLY A 200 -9.07 -9.88 17.96
N LEU A 201 -9.25 -8.92 17.08
CA LEU A 201 -10.43 -8.03 17.11
C LEU A 201 -11.68 -8.79 16.69
N MET A 202 -12.86 -8.30 17.11
CA MET A 202 -14.12 -8.92 16.76
C MET A 202 -14.28 -9.09 15.25
N ASP A 203 -14.03 -8.05 14.50
CA ASP A 203 -14.03 -8.04 13.04
C ASP A 203 -12.69 -7.49 12.53
N GLU A 204 -12.07 -8.19 11.59
CA GLU A 204 -10.81 -7.79 10.99
C GLU A 204 -10.76 -8.17 9.51
N GLN A 205 -9.87 -7.52 8.75
CA GLN A 205 -9.80 -7.71 7.30
C GLN A 205 -8.39 -8.11 6.86
N ALA A 206 -8.30 -9.27 6.20
CA ALA A 206 -7.13 -9.68 5.45
C ALA A 206 -7.28 -9.24 4.00
N CYS A 207 -6.36 -8.40 3.52
CA CYS A 207 -6.36 -7.90 2.15
C CYS A 207 -4.95 -7.44 1.75
N ARG A 208 -4.52 -7.81 0.54
CA ARG A 208 -3.25 -7.35 -0.04
C ARG A 208 -3.20 -5.83 -0.17
N ARG A 209 -2.00 -5.27 -0.27
CA ARG A 209 -1.75 -3.83 -0.43
C ARG A 209 -0.84 -3.49 -1.61
N PHE A 210 0.24 -4.23 -1.80
CA PHE A 210 1.30 -3.90 -2.75
C PHE A 210 1.44 -4.89 -3.91
N THR A 211 0.98 -6.12 -3.74
CA THR A 211 1.03 -7.15 -4.78
C THR A 211 -0.35 -7.47 -5.34
N LYS A 212 -0.39 -7.88 -6.60
CA LYS A 212 -1.61 -8.38 -7.27
C LYS A 212 -1.40 -9.83 -7.68
N SER A 213 -2.50 -10.57 -7.76
CA SER A 213 -2.51 -11.91 -8.34
C SER A 213 -3.62 -12.05 -9.38
N ASN A 214 -3.49 -13.02 -10.27
CA ASN A 214 -4.60 -13.45 -11.11
C ASN A 214 -5.51 -14.34 -10.27
N ILE A 215 -6.78 -13.98 -10.22
CA ILE A 215 -7.78 -14.57 -9.34
C ILE A 215 -8.94 -15.05 -10.22
N GLU A 216 -9.31 -16.30 -10.05
CA GLU A 216 -10.55 -16.89 -10.54
C GLU A 216 -11.11 -17.75 -9.42
N GLN A 217 -10.27 -18.66 -8.92
CA GLN A 217 -10.53 -19.49 -7.76
C GLN A 217 -9.44 -19.27 -6.72
N ILE A 218 -9.80 -19.25 -5.46
CA ILE A 218 -8.89 -19.08 -4.34
C ILE A 218 -9.02 -20.21 -3.33
N LEU A 219 -7.93 -20.50 -2.66
CA LEU A 219 -7.87 -21.36 -1.48
C LEU A 219 -7.67 -20.48 -0.26
N ILE A 220 -8.47 -20.72 0.77
CA ILE A 220 -8.34 -20.09 2.09
C ILE A 220 -8.04 -21.20 3.09
N THR A 221 -6.95 -21.04 3.85
CA THR A 221 -6.57 -21.95 4.93
C THR A 221 -6.33 -21.18 6.22
N GLY A 222 -6.45 -21.86 7.35
CA GLY A 222 -6.29 -21.25 8.66
C GLY A 222 -5.87 -22.27 9.72
N PRO A 223 -5.93 -21.90 11.01
CA PRO A 223 -5.69 -22.83 12.12
C PRO A 223 -6.74 -23.96 12.15
N GLU A 224 -6.49 -25.00 12.95
CA GLU A 224 -7.34 -26.20 13.02
C GLU A 224 -8.82 -25.91 13.30
N ASP A 225 -9.13 -24.84 14.03
CA ASP A 225 -10.50 -24.41 14.35
C ASP A 225 -11.04 -23.34 13.40
N PHE A 226 -10.39 -23.13 12.24
CA PHE A 226 -10.86 -22.22 11.23
C PHE A 226 -11.97 -22.86 10.39
N GLY A 227 -13.08 -22.17 10.25
CA GLY A 227 -14.23 -22.64 9.48
C GLY A 227 -15.07 -21.48 8.94
N VAL A 228 -16.13 -21.84 8.28
CA VAL A 228 -17.09 -20.90 7.62
C VAL A 228 -17.67 -19.89 8.61
N ASP A 229 -17.87 -20.28 9.85
CA ASP A 229 -18.40 -19.42 10.92
C ASP A 229 -17.50 -18.23 11.25
N LYS A 230 -16.22 -18.30 10.86
CA LYS A 230 -15.23 -17.20 11.01
C LYS A 230 -15.22 -16.22 9.84
N ILE A 231 -15.89 -16.55 8.74
CA ILE A 231 -15.91 -15.73 7.53
C ILE A 231 -17.19 -14.93 7.45
N MET A 232 -17.09 -13.63 7.49
CA MET A 232 -18.23 -12.71 7.33
C MET A 232 -18.46 -12.32 5.90
N LYS A 233 -17.38 -12.13 5.12
CA LYS A 233 -17.46 -11.72 3.72
C LYS A 233 -16.18 -12.08 2.96
N ILE A 234 -16.36 -12.46 1.70
CA ILE A 234 -15.29 -12.65 0.73
C ILE A 234 -15.60 -11.79 -0.48
N GLU A 235 -14.66 -10.93 -0.87
CA GLU A 235 -14.82 -10.04 -2.02
C GLU A 235 -13.60 -10.15 -2.93
N GLY A 236 -13.84 -10.38 -4.23
CA GLY A 236 -12.83 -10.22 -5.27
C GLY A 236 -12.74 -8.75 -5.68
N ILE A 237 -11.56 -8.15 -5.65
CA ILE A 237 -11.35 -6.74 -5.96
C ILE A 237 -10.49 -6.63 -7.19
N LYS A 238 -11.11 -6.31 -8.34
CA LYS A 238 -10.38 -6.09 -9.58
C LYS A 238 -9.64 -4.75 -9.54
N ILE A 239 -8.36 -4.79 -9.87
CA ILE A 239 -7.48 -3.63 -9.91
C ILE A 239 -7.05 -3.39 -11.35
N ASP A 240 -7.51 -2.30 -11.92
CA ASP A 240 -7.07 -1.84 -13.24
C ASP A 240 -6.02 -0.76 -13.10
N SER A 241 -5.09 -0.72 -14.06
CA SER A 241 -3.99 0.23 -14.09
C SER A 241 -4.24 1.27 -15.17
N TYR A 242 -4.02 2.53 -14.82
CA TYR A 242 -4.05 3.66 -15.75
C TYR A 242 -2.65 4.21 -15.91
N ILE A 243 -2.26 4.53 -17.13
CA ILE A 243 -0.97 5.11 -17.46
C ILE A 243 -1.13 6.62 -17.60
N HIS A 244 -0.29 7.35 -16.89
CA HIS A 244 -0.20 8.80 -16.95
C HIS A 244 1.13 9.22 -17.56
N TYR A 245 1.10 10.23 -18.43
CA TYR A 245 2.31 10.83 -18.98
C TYR A 245 2.76 11.99 -18.12
N ASN A 246 4.03 11.99 -17.77
CA ASN A 246 4.66 13.12 -17.09
C ASN A 246 5.04 14.15 -18.16
N TYR A 247 4.31 15.26 -18.20
CA TYR A 247 4.72 16.41 -19.03
C TYR A 247 5.82 17.13 -18.25
N ILE A 248 7.05 16.88 -18.67
CA ILE A 248 8.21 17.58 -18.14
C ILE A 248 8.44 18.78 -19.05
N HIS A 249 8.08 19.96 -18.55
CA HIS A 249 8.33 21.23 -19.21
C HIS A 249 9.65 21.84 -18.77
#